data_f34e7fde721b8ff332b1fa805c5385ef
#
_entry.id   f34e7fde721b8ff332b1fa805c5385ef
#
_cell.length_a   1.000
_cell.length_b   1.000
_cell.length_c   1.000
_cell.angle_alpha   90.00
_cell.angle_beta   90.00
_cell.angle_gamma   90.00
#
_symmetry.space_group_name_H-M   'P 1'
#
loop_
_entity.id
_entity.type
_entity.pdbx_description
1 polymer ?
#
loop_
_entity_poly.entity_id
_entity_poly.type
_entity_poly.pdbx_seq_one_letter_code
_entity_poly.pdbx_strand_id
1 'polypeptide(L)' 'MERFLPKKPEKEVISMRIPVDVLEEVDRQAASAGISRNEFINQCITFALANMEN' A
#
# COMPACT_ATOMS: atom_id res chain seq x y z
N MET A 1 25.86 17.98 19.22
CA MET A 1 24.61 18.48 18.61
C MET A 1 24.13 17.53 17.55
N GLU A 2 22.89 17.08 17.72
CA GLU A 2 22.34 16.17 16.74
C GLU A 2 21.91 16.91 15.49
N ARG A 3 22.15 16.27 14.39
CA ARG A 3 21.80 16.82 13.10
C ARG A 3 20.62 16.04 12.52
N PHE A 4 19.57 16.74 12.16
CA PHE A 4 18.44 16.11 11.51
C PHE A 4 18.77 15.87 10.04
N LEU A 5 18.79 14.61 9.65
CA LEU A 5 19.03 14.22 8.26
C LEU A 5 17.75 13.61 7.73
N PRO A 6 16.96 14.41 7.01
CA PRO A 6 15.72 13.86 6.46
C PRO A 6 16.01 12.75 5.48
N LYS A 7 15.26 11.68 5.61
CA LYS A 7 15.37 10.55 4.69
C LYS A 7 14.25 10.58 3.69
N LYS A 8 14.62 10.43 2.46
CA LYS A 8 13.64 10.28 1.40
C LYS A 8 13.24 8.81 1.34
N PRO A 9 11.96 8.47 1.47
CA PRO A 9 11.55 7.08 1.34
C PRO A 9 11.92 6.55 -0.03
N GLU A 10 12.51 5.37 -0.07
CA GLU A 10 12.82 4.73 -1.33
C GLU A 10 11.58 4.03 -1.83
N LYS A 11 11.00 4.59 -2.87
CA LYS A 11 9.79 4.04 -3.47
C LYS A 11 9.97 4.01 -4.97
N GLU A 12 9.50 2.95 -5.57
CA GLU A 12 9.50 2.81 -7.01
C GLU A 12 8.08 2.81 -7.53
N VAL A 13 7.88 3.45 -8.67
CA VAL A 13 6.58 3.43 -9.33
C VAL A 13 6.50 2.16 -10.14
N ILE A 14 5.46 1.37 -9.86
CA ILE A 14 5.19 0.16 -10.62
C ILE A 14 3.80 0.26 -11.23
N SER A 15 3.60 -0.49 -12.30
CA SER A 15 2.28 -0.61 -12.93
C SER A 15 1.80 -2.04 -12.75
N MET A 16 0.51 -2.20 -12.48
CA MET A 16 -0.07 -3.51 -12.35
C MET A 16 -1.48 -3.50 -12.88
N ARG A 17 -1.92 -4.65 -13.34
CA ARG A 17 -3.29 -4.82 -13.82
C ARG A 17 -4.06 -5.55 -12.74
N ILE A 18 -5.20 -4.99 -12.38
CA ILE A 18 -6.07 -5.55 -11.35
C ILE A 18 -7.43 -5.77 -11.96
N PRO A 19 -8.03 -6.95 -11.78
CA PRO A 19 -9.39 -7.18 -12.24
C PRO A 19 -10.33 -6.12 -11.69
N VAL A 20 -11.31 -5.72 -12.51
CA VAL A 20 -12.19 -4.60 -12.15
C VAL A 20 -12.94 -4.87 -10.85
N ASP A 21 -13.43 -6.10 -10.67
CA ASP A 21 -14.16 -6.45 -9.46
C ASP A 21 -13.29 -6.37 -8.20
N VAL A 22 -12.03 -6.76 -8.32
CA VAL A 22 -11.08 -6.64 -7.22
C VAL A 22 -10.78 -5.18 -6.92
N LEU A 23 -10.63 -4.37 -7.97
CA LEU A 23 -10.36 -2.95 -7.80
C LEU A 23 -11.53 -2.24 -7.13
N GLU A 24 -12.75 -2.60 -7.48
CA GLU A 24 -13.93 -2.03 -6.83
C GLU A 24 -13.96 -2.36 -5.35
N GLU A 25 -13.59 -3.57 -4.98
CA GLU A 25 -13.52 -3.96 -3.58
C GLU A 25 -12.42 -3.19 -2.85
N VAL A 26 -11.26 -3.03 -3.49
CA VAL A 26 -10.17 -2.23 -2.94
C VAL A 26 -10.63 -0.80 -2.65
N ASP A 27 -11.32 -0.19 -3.61
CA ASP A 27 -11.79 1.18 -3.45
C ASP A 27 -12.81 1.28 -2.32
N ARG A 28 -13.69 0.29 -2.21
CA ARG A 28 -14.70 0.29 -1.13
C ARG A 28 -14.04 0.17 0.23
N GLN A 29 -13.08 -0.71 0.36
CA GLN A 29 -12.39 -0.90 1.63
C GLN A 29 -11.52 0.29 1.98
N ALA A 30 -10.85 0.88 1.00
CA ALA A 30 -10.05 2.07 1.24
C ALA A 30 -10.92 3.23 1.73
N ALA A 31 -12.07 3.43 1.08
CA ALA A 31 -12.99 4.48 1.50
C ALA A 31 -13.50 4.24 2.92
N SER A 32 -13.82 2.98 3.24
CA SER A 32 -14.29 2.62 4.57
C SER A 32 -13.23 2.89 5.64
N ALA A 33 -11.96 2.70 5.30
CA ALA A 33 -10.86 2.93 6.22
C ALA A 33 -10.39 4.38 6.24
N GLY A 34 -10.89 5.22 5.32
CA GLY A 34 -10.49 6.62 5.25
C GLY A 34 -9.10 6.82 4.68
N ILE A 35 -8.63 5.92 3.85
CA ILE A 35 -7.31 6.03 3.23
C ILE A 35 -7.44 5.95 1.71
N SER A 36 -6.35 6.30 1.02
CA SER A 36 -6.34 6.24 -0.44
C SER A 36 -6.25 4.80 -0.93
N ARG A 37 -6.59 4.62 -2.20
CA ARG A 37 -6.43 3.32 -2.86
C ARG A 37 -5.00 2.82 -2.74
N ASN A 38 -4.04 3.67 -3.07
CA ASN A 38 -2.64 3.28 -3.04
C ASN A 38 -2.19 2.89 -1.64
N GLU A 39 -2.62 3.63 -0.63
CA GLU A 39 -2.28 3.30 0.74
C GLU A 39 -2.87 1.96 1.16
N PHE A 40 -4.12 1.71 0.77
CA PHE A 40 -4.75 0.43 1.07
C PHE A 40 -4.00 -0.73 0.42
N ILE A 41 -3.64 -0.56 -0.85
CA ILE A 41 -2.92 -1.61 -1.58
C ILE A 41 -1.56 -1.87 -0.92
N ASN A 42 -0.84 -0.81 -0.55
CA ASN A 42 0.46 -0.97 0.12
C ASN A 42 0.32 -1.72 1.43
N GLN A 43 -0.71 -1.41 2.21
CA GLN A 43 -0.94 -2.10 3.47
C GLN A 43 -1.30 -3.56 3.24
N CYS A 44 -2.08 -3.86 2.20
CA CYS A 44 -2.42 -5.24 1.87
C CYS A 44 -1.17 -6.04 1.49
N ILE A 45 -0.30 -5.45 0.71
CA ILE A 45 0.94 -6.12 0.31
C ILE A 45 1.80 -6.38 1.54
N THR A 46 1.96 -5.38 2.38
CA THR A 46 2.76 -5.51 3.60
C THR A 46 2.19 -6.60 4.52
N PHE A 47 0.87 -6.60 4.66
CA PHE A 47 0.20 -7.59 5.49
C PHE A 47 0.41 -9.01 4.93
N ALA A 48 0.25 -9.16 3.62
CA ALA A 48 0.39 -10.46 2.99
C ALA A 48 1.81 -10.99 3.15
N LEU A 49 2.81 -10.14 2.95
CA LEU A 49 4.20 -10.56 3.10
C LEU A 49 4.53 -10.94 4.53
N ALA A 50 3.97 -10.23 5.50
CA ALA A 50 4.21 -10.51 6.91
C ALA A 50 3.54 -11.81 7.37
N ASN A 51 2.53 -12.27 6.63
CA ASN A 51 1.75 -13.45 7.01
C ASN A 51 1.93 -14.63 6.07
N MET A 52 3.01 -14.61 5.31
CA MET A 52 3.31 -15.75 4.44
C MET A 52 3.76 -16.94 5.26
N GLU A 53 3.32 -18.11 4.82
CA GLU A 53 3.78 -19.36 5.39
C GLU A 53 4.97 -19.86 4.56
N ASN A 54 5.99 -20.30 5.26
CA ASN A 54 7.17 -20.86 4.63
C ASN A 54 7.23 -22.36 4.87
#